data_fa8d41aa100f2d994c6b01804d00262c
#
_entry.id   fa8d41aa100f2d994c6b01804d00262c
#
_cell.length_a   1.000
_cell.length_b   1.000
_cell.length_c   1.000
_cell.angle_alpha   90.00
_cell.angle_beta   90.00
_cell.angle_gamma   90.00
#
_symmetry.space_group_name_H-M   'P 1'
#
loop_
_entity.id
_entity.type
_entity.pdbx_description
1 polymer ?
#
loop_
_entity_poly.entity_id
_entity_poly.type
_entity_poly.pdbx_seq_one_letter_code
_entity_poly.pdbx_strand_id
1 'polypeptide(L)'
;MVFQPQEQIHLGAEAEVWSGSWMGKPAVKKIRKKRGWRHPNLEKRLGFRRMLSEARLLIRAKKDGLEVPAIWDLDLDGGIIVMERLPGKPLIDILRDQNTSKENISKALFNCGCLVRRLHRLAITHGDLSTNNFLVDDDLN
;
A
#
# COMPACT_ATOMS: atom_id res chain seq x y z
N MET A 1 3.48 -14.23 -16.78
CA MET A 1 2.39 -14.66 -15.88
C MET A 1 1.41 -13.53 -15.69
N VAL A 2 0.15 -13.82 -15.51
CA VAL A 2 -0.89 -12.80 -15.55
C VAL A 2 -1.56 -12.70 -14.18
N PHE A 3 -1.73 -11.48 -13.68
CA PHE A 3 -2.57 -11.18 -12.54
C PHE A 3 -4.02 -11.52 -12.86
N GLN A 4 -4.68 -12.28 -12.01
CA GLN A 4 -6.10 -12.64 -12.14
C GLN A 4 -6.93 -11.73 -11.22
N PRO A 5 -7.62 -10.72 -11.78
CA PRO A 5 -8.41 -9.80 -10.98
C PRO A 5 -9.67 -10.48 -10.43
N GLN A 6 -10.08 -10.10 -9.23
CA GLN A 6 -11.31 -10.54 -8.58
C GLN A 6 -12.23 -9.36 -8.27
N GLU A 7 -11.73 -8.33 -7.60
CA GLU A 7 -12.52 -7.21 -7.13
C GLU A 7 -11.73 -5.89 -7.18
N GLN A 8 -12.39 -4.81 -7.58
CA GLN A 8 -11.83 -3.48 -7.44
C GLN A 8 -12.05 -2.98 -6.02
N ILE A 9 -10.98 -2.89 -5.23
CA ILE A 9 -11.03 -2.53 -3.81
C ILE A 9 -10.86 -1.03 -3.56
N HIS A 10 -10.32 -0.29 -4.52
CA HIS A 10 -10.17 1.16 -4.43
C HIS A 10 -10.12 1.82 -5.81
N LEU A 11 -10.84 2.94 -5.93
CA LEU A 11 -10.81 3.81 -7.10
C LEU A 11 -10.54 5.25 -6.64
N GLY A 12 -9.28 5.64 -6.62
CA GLY A 12 -8.85 6.97 -6.22
C GLY A 12 -8.54 7.89 -7.40
N ALA A 13 -8.19 9.14 -7.09
CA ALA A 13 -7.80 10.13 -8.09
C ALA A 13 -6.46 9.80 -8.77
N GLU A 14 -5.54 9.13 -8.07
CA GLU A 14 -4.18 8.86 -8.54
C GLU A 14 -3.95 7.42 -8.98
N ALA A 15 -4.74 6.48 -8.47
CA ALA A 15 -4.62 5.06 -8.79
C ALA A 15 -5.95 4.32 -8.63
N GLU A 16 -6.05 3.21 -9.32
CA GLU A 16 -7.04 2.16 -9.04
C GLU A 16 -6.32 0.93 -8.48
N VAL A 17 -6.99 0.22 -7.58
CA VAL A 17 -6.45 -0.93 -6.88
C VAL A 17 -7.40 -2.11 -7.00
N TRP A 18 -6.88 -3.23 -7.46
CA TRP A 18 -7.59 -4.48 -7.65
C TRP A 18 -7.05 -5.55 -6.73
N SER A 19 -7.92 -6.29 -6.07
CA SER A 19 -7.56 -7.55 -5.44
C SER A 19 -7.65 -8.69 -6.44
N GLY A 20 -6.88 -9.74 -6.21
CA GLY A 20 -6.86 -10.90 -7.07
C GLY A 20 -5.83 -11.92 -6.64
N SER A 21 -5.33 -12.69 -7.60
CA SER A 21 -4.26 -13.64 -7.38
C SER A 21 -3.10 -13.46 -8.37
N TRP A 22 -1.90 -13.77 -7.89
CA TRP A 22 -0.67 -13.84 -8.65
C TRP A 22 0.04 -15.15 -8.33
N MET A 23 0.23 -15.99 -9.33
CA MET A 23 0.84 -17.32 -9.14
C MET A 23 0.17 -18.14 -8.02
N GLY A 24 -1.16 -18.07 -7.92
CA GLY A 24 -1.93 -18.77 -6.89
C GLY A 24 -1.89 -18.15 -5.49
N LYS A 25 -1.22 -17.01 -5.30
CA LYS A 25 -1.17 -16.29 -4.01
C LYS A 25 -2.06 -15.06 -4.03
N PRO A 26 -2.67 -14.67 -2.90
CA PRO A 26 -3.43 -13.44 -2.78
C PRO A 26 -2.58 -12.22 -3.13
N ALA A 27 -3.05 -11.41 -4.07
CA ALA A 27 -2.32 -10.28 -4.60
C ALA A 27 -3.16 -9.02 -4.67
N VAL A 28 -2.48 -7.89 -4.74
CA VAL A 28 -3.04 -6.58 -5.05
C VAL A 28 -2.33 -6.02 -6.26
N LYS A 29 -3.10 -5.54 -7.24
CA LYS A 29 -2.61 -4.83 -8.42
C LYS A 29 -2.99 -3.36 -8.31
N LYS A 30 -2.00 -2.50 -8.24
CA LYS A 30 -2.16 -1.04 -8.24
C LYS A 30 -1.82 -0.51 -9.62
N ILE A 31 -2.77 0.20 -10.24
CA ILE A 31 -2.61 0.81 -11.56
C ILE A 31 -2.65 2.32 -11.39
N ARG A 32 -1.58 2.99 -11.75
CA ARG A 32 -1.48 4.43 -11.67
C ARG A 32 -2.25 5.11 -12.80
N LYS A 33 -3.08 6.08 -12.45
CA LYS A 33 -3.78 6.91 -13.42
C LYS A 33 -2.87 8.01 -13.97
N LYS A 34 -2.89 8.18 -15.28
CA LYS A 34 -2.21 9.31 -15.94
C LYS A 34 -3.03 10.60 -15.73
N ARG A 35 -2.35 11.69 -15.43
CA ARG A 35 -2.99 13.01 -15.28
C ARG A 35 -3.04 13.70 -16.65
N GLY A 36 -4.24 13.81 -17.23
CA GLY A 36 -4.44 14.32 -18.58
C GLY A 36 -4.09 15.80 -18.80
N TRP A 37 -3.95 16.57 -17.72
CA TRP A 37 -3.59 18.00 -17.78
C TRP A 37 -2.07 18.28 -17.81
N ARG A 38 -1.24 17.24 -17.60
CA ARG A 38 0.23 17.37 -17.67
C ARG A 38 0.75 17.02 -19.05
N HIS A 39 1.86 17.68 -19.44
CA HIS A 39 2.56 17.27 -20.66
C HIS A 39 2.95 15.79 -20.59
N PRO A 40 2.70 14.98 -21.65
CA PRO A 40 2.87 13.52 -21.61
C PRO A 40 4.26 13.06 -21.18
N ASN A 41 5.33 13.73 -21.66
CA ASN A 41 6.71 13.38 -21.30
C ASN A 41 7.02 13.65 -19.80
N LEU A 42 6.47 14.74 -19.26
CA LEU A 42 6.62 15.07 -17.84
C LEU A 42 5.86 14.07 -16.96
N GLU A 43 4.63 13.73 -17.35
CA GLU A 43 3.82 12.74 -16.63
C GLU A 43 4.49 11.36 -16.62
N LYS A 44 5.03 10.92 -17.76
CA LYS A 44 5.77 9.65 -17.84
C LYS A 44 7.00 9.65 -16.92
N ARG A 45 7.81 10.71 -16.93
CA ARG A 45 9.01 10.83 -16.09
C ARG A 45 8.69 10.86 -14.59
N LEU A 46 7.69 11.64 -14.20
CA LEU A 46 7.28 11.75 -12.79
C LEU A 46 6.64 10.44 -12.31
N GLY A 47 5.81 9.82 -13.15
CA GLY A 47 5.20 8.53 -12.88
C GLY A 47 6.24 7.44 -12.62
N PHE A 48 7.19 7.31 -13.53
CA PHE A 48 8.30 6.37 -13.43
C PHE A 48 9.11 6.56 -12.14
N ARG A 49 9.55 7.80 -11.85
CA ARG A 49 10.35 8.09 -10.65
C ARG A 49 9.61 7.76 -9.36
N ARG A 50 8.31 8.13 -9.28
CA ARG A 50 7.50 7.87 -8.07
C ARG A 50 7.29 6.39 -7.84
N MET A 51 6.95 5.63 -8.90
CA MET A 51 6.77 4.18 -8.79
C MET A 51 8.07 3.46 -8.41
N LEU A 52 9.16 3.83 -9.05
CA LEU A 52 10.47 3.24 -8.74
C LEU A 52 10.88 3.54 -7.29
N SER A 53 10.65 4.77 -6.82
CA SER A 53 10.90 5.14 -5.43
C SER A 53 10.02 4.37 -4.46
N GLU A 54 8.71 4.26 -4.73
CA GLU A 54 7.75 3.47 -3.92
C GLU A 54 8.19 2.01 -3.83
N ALA A 55 8.48 1.38 -4.98
CA ALA A 55 8.92 -0.01 -5.01
C ALA A 55 10.23 -0.24 -4.23
N ARG A 56 11.23 0.62 -4.41
CA ARG A 56 12.51 0.53 -3.69
C ARG A 56 12.33 0.67 -2.18
N LEU A 57 11.48 1.58 -1.73
CA LEU A 57 11.21 1.77 -0.30
C LEU A 57 10.50 0.56 0.30
N LEU A 58 9.50 0.00 -0.40
CA LEU A 58 8.82 -1.22 0.05
C LEU A 58 9.76 -2.42 0.11
N ILE A 59 10.58 -2.63 -0.92
CA ILE A 59 11.57 -3.71 -0.96
C ILE A 59 12.57 -3.57 0.20
N ARG A 60 13.08 -2.35 0.44
CA ARG A 60 13.99 -2.08 1.54
C ARG A 60 13.33 -2.33 2.90
N ALA A 61 12.13 -1.78 3.11
CA ALA A 61 11.38 -1.98 4.35
C ALA A 61 11.09 -3.47 4.63
N LYS A 62 10.66 -4.23 3.60
CA LYS A 62 10.42 -5.67 3.70
C LYS A 62 11.69 -6.43 4.04
N LYS A 63 12.82 -6.09 3.39
CA LYS A 63 14.14 -6.70 3.67
C LYS A 63 14.59 -6.48 5.11
N ASP A 64 14.27 -5.33 5.68
CA ASP A 64 14.58 -4.98 7.07
C ASP A 64 13.53 -5.49 8.08
N GLY A 65 12.60 -6.36 7.63
CA GLY A 65 11.65 -7.08 8.47
C GLY A 65 10.44 -6.27 8.90
N LEU A 66 10.08 -5.18 8.17
CA LEU A 66 8.84 -4.47 8.43
C LEU A 66 7.63 -5.19 7.78
N GLU A 67 6.48 -5.03 8.39
CA GLU A 67 5.19 -5.56 7.95
C GLU A 67 4.63 -4.72 6.79
N VAL A 68 5.28 -4.81 5.64
CA VAL A 68 4.88 -4.16 4.38
C VAL A 68 4.71 -5.21 3.30
N PRO A 69 3.90 -4.95 2.25
CA PRO A 69 3.71 -5.91 1.18
C PRO A 69 5.01 -6.17 0.40
N ALA A 70 5.25 -7.42 0.04
CA ALA A 70 6.29 -7.77 -0.92
C ALA A 70 5.89 -7.32 -2.33
N ILE A 71 6.83 -6.79 -3.10
CA ILE A 71 6.63 -6.49 -4.53
C ILE A 71 6.89 -7.78 -5.32
N TRP A 72 5.92 -8.16 -6.17
CA TRP A 72 6.03 -9.37 -7.00
C TRP A 72 6.25 -9.06 -8.46
N ASP A 73 5.70 -7.94 -8.95
CA ASP A 73 5.91 -7.49 -10.32
C ASP A 73 5.84 -5.96 -10.42
N LEU A 74 6.55 -5.39 -11.37
CA LEU A 74 6.65 -3.96 -11.57
C LEU A 74 6.75 -3.63 -13.06
N ASP A 75 5.68 -3.09 -13.63
CA ASP A 75 5.64 -2.52 -14.97
C ASP A 75 5.67 -0.99 -14.88
N LEU A 76 6.84 -0.42 -15.06
CA LEU A 76 7.05 1.03 -14.97
C LEU A 76 6.43 1.80 -16.13
N ASP A 77 6.39 1.21 -17.33
CA ASP A 77 5.80 1.83 -18.52
C ASP A 77 4.28 1.79 -18.47
N GLY A 78 3.70 0.67 -18.05
CA GLY A 78 2.27 0.50 -17.83
C GLY A 78 1.75 1.19 -16.56
N GLY A 79 2.63 1.59 -15.66
CA GLY A 79 2.23 2.19 -14.39
C GLY A 79 1.62 1.19 -13.41
N ILE A 80 2.09 -0.07 -13.41
CA ILE A 80 1.49 -1.18 -12.66
C ILE A 80 2.46 -1.71 -11.62
N ILE A 81 1.96 -1.90 -10.40
CA ILE A 81 2.64 -2.64 -9.33
C ILE A 81 1.76 -3.81 -8.92
N VAL A 82 2.31 -5.03 -8.90
CA VAL A 82 1.68 -6.20 -8.29
C VAL A 82 2.43 -6.52 -7.00
N MET A 83 1.68 -6.64 -5.92
CA MET A 83 2.24 -6.84 -4.59
C MET A 83 1.43 -7.85 -3.78
N GLU A 84 2.02 -8.32 -2.71
CA GLU A 84 1.38 -9.15 -1.70
C GLU A 84 0.11 -8.49 -1.16
N ARG A 85 -0.97 -9.27 -1.05
CA ARG A 85 -2.17 -8.84 -0.31
C ARG A 85 -1.96 -9.16 1.16
N LEU A 86 -1.76 -8.12 1.97
CA LEU A 86 -1.70 -8.27 3.42
C LEU A 86 -3.11 -8.51 3.99
N PRO A 87 -3.24 -9.30 5.07
CA PRO A 87 -4.50 -9.44 5.80
C PRO A 87 -4.85 -8.15 6.53
N GLY A 88 -6.13 -8.06 6.95
CA GLY A 88 -6.58 -6.96 7.79
C GLY A 88 -7.49 -5.96 7.08
N LYS A 89 -7.93 -4.98 7.86
CA LYS A 89 -8.80 -3.88 7.43
C LYS A 89 -8.05 -2.55 7.53
N PRO A 90 -8.39 -1.54 6.72
CA PRO A 90 -7.87 -0.20 6.91
C PRO A 90 -8.09 0.31 8.33
N LEU A 91 -7.10 0.95 8.92
CA LEU A 91 -7.20 1.51 10.29
C LEU A 91 -8.40 2.45 10.42
N ILE A 92 -8.75 3.20 9.37
CA ILE A 92 -9.92 4.08 9.37
C ILE A 92 -11.22 3.33 9.67
N ASP A 93 -11.36 2.09 9.20
CA ASP A 93 -12.56 1.28 9.43
C ASP A 93 -12.65 0.85 10.89
N ILE A 94 -11.52 0.52 11.52
CA ILE A 94 -11.44 0.23 12.97
C ILE A 94 -11.82 1.46 13.79
N LEU A 95 -11.36 2.64 13.39
CA LEU A 95 -11.66 3.90 14.10
C LEU A 95 -13.12 4.34 13.97
N ARG A 96 -13.79 3.97 12.90
CA ARG A 96 -15.20 4.31 12.63
C ARG A 96 -16.20 3.28 13.19
N ASP A 97 -15.71 2.07 13.47
CA ASP A 97 -16.58 1.01 14.00
C ASP A 97 -16.94 1.31 15.47
N GLN A 98 -18.22 1.62 15.70
CA GLN A 98 -18.75 1.92 17.02
C GLN A 98 -18.69 0.72 18.00
N ASN A 99 -18.53 -0.49 17.48
CA ASN A 99 -18.41 -1.71 18.29
C ASN A 99 -16.96 -1.96 18.76
N THR A 100 -15.98 -1.24 18.21
CA THR A 100 -14.58 -1.38 18.63
C THR A 100 -14.36 -0.69 19.96
N SER A 101 -13.84 -1.42 20.94
CA SER A 101 -13.56 -0.86 22.28
C SER A 101 -12.46 0.22 22.20
N LYS A 102 -12.49 1.17 23.14
CA LYS A 102 -11.45 2.21 23.26
C LYS A 102 -10.06 1.61 23.50
N GLU A 103 -9.98 0.49 24.21
CA GLU A 103 -8.74 -0.24 24.45
C GLU A 103 -8.17 -0.81 23.15
N ASN A 104 -8.99 -1.43 22.32
CA ASN A 104 -8.59 -1.94 21.01
C ASN A 104 -8.14 -0.83 20.06
N ILE A 105 -8.84 0.30 20.05
CA ILE A 105 -8.44 1.49 19.27
C ILE A 105 -7.06 1.97 19.76
N SER A 106 -6.85 2.11 21.07
CA SER A 106 -5.58 2.54 21.64
C SER A 106 -4.44 1.59 21.27
N LYS A 107 -4.69 0.28 21.32
CA LYS A 107 -3.70 -0.74 20.94
C LYS A 107 -3.32 -0.62 19.45
N ALA A 108 -4.31 -0.53 18.55
CA ALA A 108 -4.06 -0.39 17.12
C ALA A 108 -3.26 0.89 16.80
N LEU A 109 -3.62 2.02 17.41
CA LEU A 109 -2.89 3.28 17.24
C LEU A 109 -1.46 3.21 17.79
N PHE A 110 -1.25 2.55 18.92
CA PHE A 110 0.07 2.35 19.48
C PHE A 110 0.95 1.51 18.54
N ASN A 111 0.44 0.40 18.02
CA ASN A 111 1.15 -0.48 17.09
C ASN A 111 1.47 0.24 15.77
N CYS A 112 0.53 1.04 15.28
CA CYS A 112 0.76 1.93 14.12
C CYS A 112 1.93 2.91 14.39
N GLY A 113 1.95 3.55 15.55
CA GLY A 113 3.04 4.44 15.96
C GLY A 113 4.39 3.72 16.05
N CYS A 114 4.41 2.50 16.55
CA CYS A 114 5.61 1.66 16.59
C CYS A 114 6.13 1.34 15.18
N LEU A 115 5.24 1.01 14.25
CA LEU A 115 5.60 0.75 12.84
C LEU A 115 6.20 2.00 12.18
N VAL A 116 5.57 3.17 12.37
CA VAL A 116 6.08 4.45 11.86
C VAL A 116 7.47 4.75 12.43
N ARG A 117 7.68 4.53 13.73
CA ARG A 117 9.00 4.69 14.35
C ARG A 117 10.06 3.77 13.73
N ARG A 118 9.70 2.51 13.44
CA ARG A 118 10.61 1.57 12.76
C ARG A 118 10.97 2.06 11.36
N LEU A 119 10.00 2.57 10.58
CA LEU A 119 10.27 3.22 9.29
C LEU A 119 11.27 4.37 9.42
N HIS A 120 11.05 5.27 10.38
CA HIS A 120 11.94 6.42 10.59
C HIS A 120 13.36 6.01 10.99
N ARG A 121 13.52 4.92 11.76
CA ARG A 121 14.85 4.37 12.07
C ARG A 121 15.61 3.88 10.84
N LEU A 122 14.90 3.49 9.79
CA LEU A 122 15.48 3.11 8.49
C LEU A 122 15.70 4.32 7.57
N ALA A 123 15.51 5.54 8.07
CA ALA A 123 15.51 6.77 7.29
C ALA A 123 14.51 6.73 6.11
N ILE A 124 13.36 6.09 6.33
CA ILE A 124 12.25 6.03 5.39
C ILE A 124 11.11 6.91 5.92
N THR A 125 10.65 7.85 5.11
CA THR A 125 9.43 8.62 5.37
C THR A 125 8.32 8.10 4.46
N HIS A 126 7.12 7.91 5.02
CA HIS A 126 5.98 7.37 4.27
C HIS A 126 5.49 8.35 3.18
N GLY A 127 5.52 9.66 3.46
CA GLY A 127 5.10 10.70 2.53
C GLY A 127 3.58 10.89 2.38
N ASP A 128 2.77 9.93 2.86
CA ASP A 128 1.31 9.98 2.86
C ASP A 128 0.76 9.17 4.05
N LEU A 129 1.08 9.63 5.25
CA LEU A 129 0.61 9.03 6.49
C LEU A 129 -0.87 9.36 6.70
N SER A 130 -1.73 8.45 6.27
CA SER A 130 -3.16 8.49 6.52
C SER A 130 -3.67 7.16 7.07
N THR A 131 -4.79 7.18 7.78
CA THR A 131 -5.42 5.99 8.36
C THR A 131 -5.92 4.99 7.31
N ASN A 132 -5.99 5.39 6.05
CA ASN A 132 -6.31 4.51 4.93
C ASN A 132 -5.12 3.63 4.49
N ASN A 133 -3.90 4.05 4.82
CA ASN A 133 -2.66 3.41 4.36
C ASN A 133 -2.05 2.46 5.40
N PHE A 134 -2.78 2.20 6.49
CA PHE A 134 -2.45 1.17 7.49
C PHE A 134 -3.52 0.10 7.46
N LEU A 135 -3.09 -1.15 7.46
CA LEU A 135 -3.95 -2.31 7.66
C LEU A 135 -3.78 -2.81 9.09
N VAL A 136 -4.88 -3.20 9.70
CA VAL A 136 -4.92 -3.75 11.06
C VAL A 136 -5.45 -5.16 10.96
N ASP A 137 -4.68 -6.14 11.42
CA ASP A 137 -5.08 -7.53 11.47
C ASP A 137 -5.99 -7.85 12.69
N ASP A 138 -6.40 -9.11 12.82
CA ASP A 138 -7.29 -9.55 13.93
C ASP A 138 -6.62 -9.43 15.30
N ASP A 139 -5.28 -9.39 15.37
CA ASP A 139 -4.50 -9.19 16.60
C ASP A 139 -4.21 -7.72 16.91
N LEU A 140 -4.78 -6.82 16.10
CA LEU A 140 -4.63 -5.35 16.19
C LEU A 140 -3.21 -4.84 15.89
N ASN A 141 -2.45 -5.59 15.09
CA ASN A 141 -1.13 -5.19 14.59
C ASN A 141 -1.24 -4.44 13.25
#